data_8a11f5811b8471e59b3fb7e0350cdfe8
#
_entry.id   8a11f5811b8471e59b3fb7e0350cdfe8
#
_cell.length_a   1.000
_cell.length_b   1.000
_cell.length_c   1.000
_cell.angle_alpha   90.00
_cell.angle_beta   90.00
_cell.angle_gamma   90.00
#
_symmetry.space_group_name_H-M   'P 1'
#
loop_
_entity.id
_entity.type
_entity.pdbx_description
1 polymer ?
#
loop_
_entity_poly.entity_id
_entity_poly.type
_entity_poly.pdbx_seq_one_letter_code
_entity_poly.pdbx_strand_id
1 'polypeptide(L)'
;MEAFRGEDVSSYRRRHLLVRLQREGILVQGPRAGNEHLVMDARTLPDADSGPAGAGVAHGGAGHRAACAHIAYRYAAGHGPVSAEDLARWTTLPKTQSARALEDAVELGEERPTVSADGAGEPSWTRVPLVRAVAEGGARGSLRVLGPGEAAPKAGLLYMRADLPDLLSAHRAAAQATHFLGSFDELHVGYKDRSCLTDDAGERLICPASNGMFRPLLVDRGSLVAVRPVGEGLLWKGGAAPSARVERDVNRAVTRMEQRLAG
;
A
#
# COMPACT_ATOMS: atom_id res chain seq x y z
N MET A 1 2.86 31.93 -2.35
CA MET A 1 4.02 32.35 -1.53
C MET A 1 3.92 33.77 -0.98
N GLU A 2 2.90 34.53 -1.35
CA GLU A 2 2.69 35.89 -0.82
C GLU A 2 2.21 35.97 0.63
N ALA A 3 1.56 34.94 1.13
CA ALA A 3 1.01 34.91 2.51
C ALA A 3 2.05 34.99 3.65
N PHE A 4 3.34 34.89 3.34
CA PHE A 4 4.43 34.90 4.33
C PHE A 4 5.47 36.01 4.04
N ARG A 5 5.12 37.04 3.27
CA ARG A 5 6.03 38.16 3.03
C ARG A 5 6.33 38.88 4.35
N GLY A 6 7.56 38.72 4.84
CA GLY A 6 8.08 39.41 6.00
C GLY A 6 8.11 38.61 7.32
N GLU A 7 7.60 37.36 7.34
CA GLU A 7 7.76 36.49 8.51
C GLU A 7 8.85 35.42 8.27
N ASP A 8 9.75 35.29 9.21
CA ASP A 8 10.72 34.19 9.25
C ASP A 8 10.00 32.91 9.72
N VAL A 9 9.30 32.27 8.80
CA VAL A 9 8.57 31.03 9.08
C VAL A 9 9.54 29.86 9.01
N SER A 10 9.75 29.20 10.14
CA SER A 10 10.64 28.04 10.21
C SER A 10 10.25 26.95 9.16
N SER A 11 11.24 26.22 8.67
CA SER A 11 11.04 25.11 7.71
C SER A 11 10.03 24.07 8.21
N TYR A 12 9.98 23.85 9.52
CA TYR A 12 9.00 22.99 10.19
C TYR A 12 7.56 23.50 10.00
N ARG A 13 7.29 24.78 10.26
CA ARG A 13 5.95 25.38 10.08
C ARG A 13 5.52 25.36 8.62
N ARG A 14 6.43 25.67 7.68
CA ARG A 14 6.15 25.59 6.24
C ARG A 14 5.75 24.19 5.82
N ARG A 15 6.47 23.17 6.26
CA ARG A 15 6.15 21.76 5.97
C ARG A 15 4.78 21.36 6.52
N HIS A 16 4.47 21.73 7.77
CA HIS A 16 3.18 21.43 8.38
C HIS A 16 2.02 22.10 7.66
N LEU A 17 2.18 23.34 7.22
CA LEU A 17 1.16 24.05 6.44
C LEU A 17 0.91 23.37 5.09
N LEU A 18 1.96 22.99 4.36
CA LEU A 18 1.82 22.27 3.10
C LEU A 18 1.07 20.94 3.28
N VAL A 19 1.44 20.15 4.28
CA VAL A 19 0.76 18.89 4.61
C VAL A 19 -0.72 19.14 4.95
N ARG A 20 -1.00 20.18 5.73
CA ARG A 20 -2.38 20.55 6.07
C ARG A 20 -3.19 20.91 4.83
N LEU A 21 -2.68 21.78 3.96
CA LEU A 21 -3.35 22.20 2.74
C LEU A 21 -3.58 21.04 1.77
N GLN A 22 -2.64 20.07 1.71
CA GLN A 22 -2.83 18.84 0.94
C GLN A 22 -3.91 17.94 1.54
N ARG A 23 -3.96 17.81 2.87
CA ARG A 23 -5.03 17.04 3.56
C ARG A 23 -6.42 17.66 3.39
N GLU A 24 -6.49 18.98 3.30
CA GLU A 24 -7.73 19.75 3.05
C GLU A 24 -8.13 19.75 1.57
N GLY A 25 -7.31 19.13 0.68
CA GLY A 25 -7.58 19.09 -0.76
C GLY A 25 -7.40 20.43 -1.47
N ILE A 26 -6.76 21.40 -0.83
CA ILE A 26 -6.47 22.73 -1.42
C ILE A 26 -5.26 22.65 -2.34
N LEU A 27 -4.26 21.87 -1.94
CA LEU A 27 -3.06 21.61 -2.74
C LEU A 27 -2.96 20.15 -3.13
N VAL A 28 -2.47 19.88 -4.32
CA VAL A 28 -2.08 18.56 -4.80
C VAL A 28 -0.60 18.53 -5.15
N GLN A 29 -0.03 17.35 -5.18
CA GLN A 29 1.33 17.17 -5.63
C GLN A 29 1.40 17.38 -7.14
N GLY A 30 2.25 18.30 -7.55
CA GLY A 30 2.52 18.62 -8.96
C GLY A 30 3.69 17.81 -9.53
N PRO A 31 4.15 18.14 -10.73
CA PRO A 31 5.29 17.49 -11.36
C PRO A 31 6.58 17.72 -10.55
N ARG A 32 7.57 16.90 -10.81
CA ARG A 32 8.90 17.09 -10.22
C ARG A 32 9.70 18.12 -11.02
N ALA A 33 10.47 18.94 -10.30
CA ALA A 33 11.50 19.80 -10.86
C ALA A 33 12.85 19.38 -10.25
N GLY A 34 13.62 18.58 -10.96
CA GLY A 34 14.81 17.93 -10.43
C GLY A 34 14.46 16.99 -9.26
N ASN A 35 15.04 17.23 -8.10
CA ASN A 35 14.75 16.47 -6.87
C ASN A 35 13.60 17.03 -6.03
N GLU A 36 12.98 18.12 -6.46
CA GLU A 36 11.92 18.76 -5.72
C GLU A 36 10.54 18.38 -6.25
N HIS A 37 9.58 18.20 -5.35
CA HIS A 37 8.18 18.05 -5.67
C HIS A 37 7.51 19.41 -5.66
N LEU A 38 6.92 19.80 -6.78
CA LEU A 38 6.09 20.99 -6.85
C LEU A 38 4.72 20.70 -6.25
N VAL A 39 4.04 21.75 -5.82
CA VAL A 39 2.64 21.69 -5.39
C VAL A 39 1.80 22.60 -6.29
N MET A 40 0.57 22.17 -6.56
CA MET A 40 -0.38 22.87 -7.40
C MET A 40 -1.66 23.14 -6.61
N ASP A 41 -2.35 24.23 -6.95
CA ASP A 41 -3.70 24.48 -6.47
C ASP A 41 -4.64 23.44 -7.09
N ALA A 42 -5.36 22.68 -6.26
CA ALA A 42 -6.26 21.63 -6.71
C ALA A 42 -7.36 22.16 -7.66
N ARG A 43 -7.75 23.43 -7.52
CA ARG A 43 -8.74 24.09 -8.38
C ARG A 43 -8.26 24.31 -9.82
N THR A 44 -6.97 24.17 -10.08
CA THR A 44 -6.40 24.29 -11.44
C THR A 44 -6.36 22.97 -12.20
N LEU A 45 -6.78 21.87 -11.55
CA LEU A 45 -6.85 20.58 -12.22
C LEU A 45 -8.03 20.53 -13.20
N PRO A 46 -7.88 19.84 -14.35
CA PRO A 46 -9.00 19.50 -15.20
C PRO A 46 -10.05 18.74 -14.38
N ASP A 47 -11.33 19.00 -14.59
CA ASP A 47 -12.45 18.35 -13.89
C ASP A 47 -12.52 18.58 -12.37
N ALA A 48 -11.88 19.65 -11.88
CA ALA A 48 -12.00 20.02 -10.46
C ALA A 48 -13.46 20.21 -10.02
N ASP A 49 -14.36 20.52 -10.95
CA ASP A 49 -15.80 20.70 -10.71
C ASP A 49 -16.61 19.39 -10.78
N SER A 50 -16.07 18.32 -11.31
CA SER A 50 -16.77 17.03 -11.51
C SER A 50 -16.53 15.99 -10.42
N GLY A 51 -15.59 16.24 -9.51
CA GLY A 51 -15.41 15.40 -8.32
C GLY A 51 -16.37 15.80 -7.21
N PRO A 52 -16.60 14.97 -6.19
CA PRO A 52 -17.21 15.39 -4.94
C PRO A 52 -16.23 16.34 -4.24
N ALA A 53 -16.12 17.55 -4.80
CA ALA A 53 -15.27 18.61 -4.31
C ALA A 53 -15.65 18.86 -2.85
N GLY A 54 -14.79 18.42 -1.93
CA GLY A 54 -14.63 19.11 -0.66
C GLY A 54 -15.86 19.35 0.23
N ALA A 55 -16.99 18.71 -0.02
CA ALA A 55 -17.99 18.57 1.02
C ALA A 55 -17.33 17.70 2.08
N GLY A 56 -16.72 18.33 3.06
CA GLY A 56 -16.04 17.66 4.16
C GLY A 56 -16.94 16.57 4.67
N VAL A 57 -16.57 15.31 4.39
CA VAL A 57 -17.34 14.15 4.85
C VAL A 57 -17.29 14.22 6.36
N ALA A 58 -18.42 14.64 6.98
CA ALA A 58 -18.50 14.77 8.42
C ALA A 58 -18.09 13.43 9.07
N HIS A 59 -17.13 13.48 9.99
CA HIS A 59 -16.70 12.31 10.71
C HIS A 59 -17.90 11.60 11.34
N GLY A 60 -18.04 10.30 11.06
CA GLY A 60 -19.10 9.46 11.60
C GLY A 60 -20.42 9.41 10.81
N GLY A 61 -20.59 10.23 9.76
CA GLY A 61 -21.78 10.18 8.90
C GLY A 61 -21.76 9.02 7.88
N ALA A 62 -22.88 8.82 7.17
CA ALA A 62 -23.01 7.79 6.13
C ALA A 62 -21.94 7.95 5.03
N GLY A 63 -21.65 9.18 4.63
CA GLY A 63 -20.58 9.47 3.66
C GLY A 63 -19.19 9.05 4.15
N HIS A 64 -18.89 9.26 5.44
CA HIS A 64 -17.63 8.81 6.03
C HIS A 64 -17.53 7.27 6.02
N ARG A 65 -18.61 6.57 6.37
CA ARG A 65 -18.65 5.12 6.31
C ARG A 65 -18.41 4.60 4.89
N ALA A 66 -19.08 5.17 3.89
CA ALA A 66 -18.90 4.83 2.49
C ALA A 66 -17.45 5.09 2.02
N ALA A 67 -16.85 6.22 2.37
CA ALA A 67 -15.45 6.52 2.07
C ALA A 67 -14.50 5.50 2.71
N CYS A 68 -14.72 5.12 3.96
CA CYS A 68 -13.94 4.07 4.62
C CYS A 68 -14.06 2.71 3.91
N ALA A 69 -15.28 2.32 3.47
CA ALA A 69 -15.51 1.10 2.71
C ALA A 69 -14.75 1.12 1.37
N HIS A 70 -14.77 2.23 0.64
CA HIS A 70 -14.00 2.38 -0.60
C HIS A 70 -12.48 2.28 -0.39
N ILE A 71 -11.95 2.91 0.65
CA ILE A 71 -10.53 2.80 1.00
C ILE A 71 -10.19 1.35 1.35
N ALA A 72 -10.98 0.71 2.19
CA ALA A 72 -10.80 -0.68 2.60
C ALA A 72 -10.86 -1.64 1.39
N TYR A 73 -11.80 -1.41 0.45
CA TYR A 73 -11.91 -2.16 -0.78
C TYR A 73 -10.62 -2.07 -1.60
N ARG A 74 -10.13 -0.86 -1.89
CA ARG A 74 -8.91 -0.66 -2.68
C ARG A 74 -7.68 -1.27 -2.00
N TYR A 75 -7.60 -1.11 -0.69
CA TYR A 75 -6.51 -1.70 0.09
C TYR A 75 -6.54 -3.23 0.04
N ALA A 76 -7.67 -3.88 0.33
CA ALA A 76 -7.79 -5.33 0.29
C ALA A 76 -7.62 -5.92 -1.13
N ALA A 77 -8.09 -5.21 -2.17
CA ALA A 77 -7.91 -5.62 -3.55
C ALA A 77 -6.46 -5.54 -4.02
N GLY A 78 -5.68 -4.57 -3.53
CA GLY A 78 -4.27 -4.37 -3.92
C GLY A 78 -3.25 -5.07 -3.03
N HIS A 79 -3.57 -5.25 -1.75
CA HIS A 79 -2.65 -5.77 -0.73
C HIS A 79 -3.06 -7.14 -0.17
N GLY A 80 -4.27 -7.62 -0.50
CA GLY A 80 -4.77 -8.87 0.06
C GLY A 80 -3.83 -10.07 -0.08
N PRO A 81 -3.86 -10.99 0.90
CA PRO A 81 -4.74 -11.04 2.07
C PRO A 81 -4.32 -10.08 3.19
N VAL A 82 -5.24 -9.32 3.72
CA VAL A 82 -5.01 -8.29 4.77
C VAL A 82 -5.95 -8.44 5.95
N SER A 83 -5.50 -8.04 7.12
CA SER A 83 -6.28 -8.01 8.35
C SER A 83 -6.83 -6.60 8.66
N ALA A 84 -7.73 -6.53 9.65
CA ALA A 84 -8.20 -5.25 10.17
C ALA A 84 -7.08 -4.45 10.86
N GLU A 85 -6.09 -5.13 11.43
CA GLU A 85 -4.91 -4.51 12.02
C GLU A 85 -4.00 -3.88 10.96
N ASP A 86 -3.87 -4.51 9.79
CA ASP A 86 -3.10 -3.94 8.68
C ASP A 86 -3.75 -2.65 8.18
N LEU A 87 -5.06 -2.68 7.91
CA LEU A 87 -5.80 -1.49 7.49
C LEU A 87 -5.76 -0.38 8.56
N ALA A 88 -5.89 -0.73 9.84
CA ALA A 88 -5.80 0.22 10.94
C ALA A 88 -4.44 0.90 11.00
N ARG A 89 -3.36 0.14 10.81
CA ARG A 89 -2.00 0.68 10.73
C ARG A 89 -1.83 1.61 9.51
N TRP A 90 -2.29 1.18 8.35
CA TRP A 90 -2.12 1.90 7.09
C TRP A 90 -2.90 3.22 7.05
N THR A 91 -4.15 3.19 7.54
CA THR A 91 -5.06 4.36 7.55
C THR A 91 -4.99 5.21 8.81
N THR A 92 -4.39 4.70 9.90
CA THR A 92 -4.50 5.26 11.26
C THR A 92 -5.93 5.27 11.83
N LEU A 93 -6.87 4.56 11.23
CA LEU A 93 -8.22 4.38 11.76
C LEU A 93 -8.22 3.46 12.98
N PRO A 94 -9.17 3.61 13.92
CA PRO A 94 -9.38 2.64 14.98
C PRO A 94 -9.62 1.23 14.42
N LYS A 95 -9.09 0.18 15.08
CA LYS A 95 -9.23 -1.22 14.64
C LYS A 95 -10.69 -1.63 14.40
N THR A 96 -11.61 -1.22 15.28
CA THR A 96 -13.04 -1.51 15.15
C THR A 96 -13.65 -0.88 13.90
N GLN A 97 -13.21 0.33 13.55
CA GLN A 97 -13.65 1.02 12.33
C GLN A 97 -13.05 0.37 11.09
N SER A 98 -11.78 -0.03 11.13
CA SER A 98 -11.12 -0.76 10.05
C SER A 98 -11.77 -2.12 9.78
N ALA A 99 -12.12 -2.87 10.84
CA ALA A 99 -12.84 -4.13 10.70
C ALA A 99 -14.20 -3.93 10.04
N ARG A 100 -14.97 -2.93 10.48
CA ARG A 100 -16.26 -2.59 9.87
C ARG A 100 -16.10 -2.16 8.41
N ALA A 101 -15.10 -1.34 8.11
CA ALA A 101 -14.85 -0.87 6.75
C ALA A 101 -14.50 -2.02 5.80
N LEU A 102 -13.78 -3.07 6.26
CA LEU A 102 -13.49 -4.26 5.47
C LEU A 102 -14.74 -5.12 5.23
N GLU A 103 -15.64 -5.26 6.22
CA GLU A 103 -16.94 -5.93 6.01
C GLU A 103 -17.80 -5.14 5.00
N ASP A 104 -17.92 -3.83 5.17
CA ASP A 104 -18.62 -2.97 4.20
C ASP A 104 -17.98 -3.04 2.80
N ALA A 105 -16.66 -3.27 2.71
CA ALA A 105 -15.94 -3.42 1.46
C ALA A 105 -16.25 -4.75 0.75
N VAL A 106 -16.51 -5.82 1.49
CA VAL A 106 -16.97 -7.10 0.91
C VAL A 106 -18.33 -6.89 0.22
N GLU A 107 -19.30 -6.26 0.92
CA GLU A 107 -20.61 -5.92 0.36
C GLU A 107 -20.46 -5.02 -0.89
N LEU A 108 -19.58 -4.01 -0.82
CA LEU A 108 -19.31 -3.10 -1.95
C LEU A 108 -18.72 -3.83 -3.17
N GLY A 109 -17.93 -4.87 -2.96
CA GLY A 109 -17.35 -5.70 -4.03
C GLY A 109 -18.37 -6.59 -4.74
N GLU A 110 -19.49 -6.93 -4.07
CA GLU A 110 -20.59 -7.70 -4.63
C GLU A 110 -21.54 -6.85 -5.48
N GLU A 111 -21.56 -5.54 -5.29
CA GLU A 111 -22.37 -4.64 -6.10
C GLU A 111 -21.89 -4.65 -7.55
N ARG A 112 -22.75 -5.07 -8.48
CA ARG A 112 -22.46 -4.97 -9.91
C ARG A 112 -22.40 -3.49 -10.30
N PRO A 113 -21.36 -3.06 -11.06
CA PRO A 113 -21.35 -1.72 -11.59
C PRO A 113 -22.60 -1.52 -12.47
N THR A 114 -23.42 -0.54 -12.11
CA THR A 114 -24.54 -0.12 -12.98
C THR A 114 -23.95 0.52 -14.22
N VAL A 115 -24.00 -0.19 -15.34
CA VAL A 115 -23.69 0.38 -16.64
C VAL A 115 -24.82 1.33 -16.98
N SER A 116 -24.55 2.63 -17.09
CA SER A 116 -25.49 3.58 -17.67
C SER A 116 -25.83 3.15 -19.09
N ALA A 117 -27.13 3.09 -19.41
CA ALA A 117 -27.64 2.57 -20.68
C ALA A 117 -27.28 3.43 -21.91
N ASP A 118 -26.65 4.55 -21.72
CA ASP A 118 -26.32 5.57 -22.75
C ASP A 118 -24.89 5.51 -23.28
N GLY A 119 -24.09 4.51 -22.90
CA GLY A 119 -22.80 4.23 -23.55
C GLY A 119 -21.72 5.32 -23.41
N ALA A 120 -21.98 6.40 -22.70
CA ALA A 120 -21.06 7.52 -22.45
C ALA A 120 -20.32 7.39 -21.11
N GLY A 121 -20.31 6.18 -20.53
CA GLY A 121 -19.67 5.91 -19.24
C GLY A 121 -18.16 5.78 -19.39
N GLU A 122 -17.43 6.43 -18.48
CA GLU A 122 -16.06 6.13 -18.10
C GLU A 122 -15.81 4.61 -18.09
N PRO A 123 -14.58 4.11 -18.40
CA PRO A 123 -14.30 2.69 -18.38
C PRO A 123 -14.69 2.13 -17.02
N SER A 124 -15.75 1.32 -17.03
CA SER A 124 -16.28 0.65 -15.85
C SER A 124 -15.16 -0.20 -15.26
N TRP A 125 -14.54 0.28 -14.20
CA TRP A 125 -13.64 -0.54 -13.39
C TRP A 125 -14.49 -1.66 -12.81
N THR A 126 -14.44 -2.82 -13.43
CA THR A 126 -15.12 -3.99 -12.93
C THR A 126 -14.56 -4.31 -11.56
N ARG A 127 -15.34 -4.04 -10.50
CA ARG A 127 -14.92 -4.38 -9.14
C ARG A 127 -14.79 -5.90 -9.07
N VAL A 128 -13.66 -6.34 -8.57
CA VAL A 128 -13.44 -7.75 -8.26
C VAL A 128 -14.04 -8.03 -6.90
N PRO A 129 -14.88 -9.06 -6.72
CA PRO A 129 -15.42 -9.41 -5.41
C PRO A 129 -14.31 -9.61 -4.39
N LEU A 130 -14.53 -9.12 -3.16
CA LEU A 130 -13.70 -9.44 -2.02
C LEU A 130 -14.29 -10.64 -1.28
N VAL A 131 -13.42 -11.45 -0.70
CA VAL A 131 -13.79 -12.60 0.12
C VAL A 131 -13.10 -12.55 1.47
N ARG A 132 -13.74 -13.17 2.45
CA ARG A 132 -13.16 -13.44 3.76
C ARG A 132 -12.38 -14.76 3.69
N ALA A 133 -11.23 -14.79 4.34
CA ALA A 133 -10.39 -15.97 4.41
C ALA A 133 -9.78 -16.13 5.80
N VAL A 134 -9.30 -17.32 6.10
CA VAL A 134 -8.55 -17.62 7.32
C VAL A 134 -7.25 -18.31 6.96
N ALA A 135 -6.19 -17.99 7.71
CA ALA A 135 -4.92 -18.68 7.58
C ALA A 135 -4.98 -19.98 8.37
N GLU A 136 -4.62 -21.08 7.73
CA GLU A 136 -4.52 -22.41 8.34
C GLU A 136 -3.06 -22.89 8.28
N GLY A 137 -2.52 -23.42 9.38
CA GLY A 137 -1.18 -24.03 9.38
C GLY A 137 0.01 -23.08 9.59
N GLY A 138 -0.19 -21.89 10.14
CA GLY A 138 0.87 -20.94 10.49
C GLY A 138 1.47 -20.19 9.27
N ALA A 139 2.68 -19.62 9.42
CA ALA A 139 3.31 -18.71 8.43
C ALA A 139 3.58 -19.32 7.03
N ARG A 140 3.50 -20.63 6.89
CA ARG A 140 3.61 -21.36 5.60
C ARG A 140 2.35 -22.15 5.27
N GLY A 141 1.24 -21.81 5.95
CA GLY A 141 -0.05 -22.47 5.79
C GLY A 141 -0.77 -22.11 4.50
N SER A 142 -1.96 -22.70 4.36
CA SER A 142 -2.90 -22.38 3.30
C SER A 142 -3.86 -21.27 3.74
N LEU A 143 -4.50 -20.63 2.75
CA LEU A 143 -5.64 -19.78 3.00
C LEU A 143 -6.92 -20.55 2.65
N ARG A 144 -7.88 -20.56 3.57
CA ARG A 144 -9.21 -21.08 3.32
C ARG A 144 -10.21 -19.93 3.22
N VAL A 145 -10.89 -19.85 2.11
CA VAL A 145 -11.99 -18.88 1.89
C VAL A 145 -13.19 -19.32 2.71
N LEU A 146 -13.80 -18.36 3.43
CA LEU A 146 -15.03 -18.60 4.18
C LEU A 146 -16.24 -18.61 3.24
N GLY A 147 -17.12 -19.57 3.42
CA GLY A 147 -18.39 -19.65 2.66
C GLY A 147 -19.37 -18.53 3.03
N PRO A 148 -20.39 -18.28 2.16
CA PRO A 148 -21.47 -17.36 2.48
C PRO A 148 -22.15 -17.75 3.80
N GLY A 149 -22.28 -16.79 4.72
CA GLY A 149 -22.91 -17.02 6.04
C GLY A 149 -22.05 -17.79 7.05
N GLU A 150 -20.85 -18.22 6.67
CA GLU A 150 -19.93 -18.84 7.63
C GLU A 150 -19.46 -17.81 8.67
N ALA A 151 -19.52 -18.20 9.94
CA ALA A 151 -19.13 -17.34 11.03
C ALA A 151 -17.62 -17.03 10.97
N ALA A 152 -17.29 -15.74 10.98
CA ALA A 152 -15.90 -15.29 10.99
C ALA A 152 -15.25 -15.61 12.35
N PRO A 153 -14.03 -16.12 12.38
CA PRO A 153 -13.31 -16.33 13.64
C PRO A 153 -12.97 -14.98 14.29
N LYS A 154 -12.84 -15.00 15.62
CA LYS A 154 -12.46 -13.78 16.37
C LYS A 154 -11.05 -13.28 16.08
N ALA A 155 -10.19 -14.17 15.59
CA ALA A 155 -8.79 -13.86 15.25
C ALA A 155 -8.40 -14.52 13.93
N GLY A 156 -7.44 -13.94 13.23
CA GLY A 156 -6.92 -14.49 11.98
C GLY A 156 -7.84 -14.32 10.76
N LEU A 157 -8.87 -13.46 10.86
CA LEU A 157 -9.71 -13.12 9.72
C LEU A 157 -8.94 -12.20 8.75
N LEU A 158 -8.94 -12.59 7.48
CA LEU A 158 -8.27 -11.90 6.39
C LEU A 158 -9.29 -11.57 5.29
N TYR A 159 -8.96 -10.54 4.51
CA TYR A 159 -9.76 -10.08 3.37
C TYR A 159 -8.88 -10.01 2.13
N MET A 160 -9.38 -10.48 1.00
CA MET A 160 -8.64 -10.49 -0.25
C MET A 160 -9.60 -10.51 -1.44
N ARG A 161 -9.09 -10.25 -2.62
CA ARG A 161 -9.86 -10.45 -3.86
C ARG A 161 -10.13 -11.95 -4.09
N ALA A 162 -11.31 -12.25 -4.61
CA ALA A 162 -11.76 -13.63 -4.81
C ALA A 162 -10.87 -14.41 -5.80
N ASP A 163 -10.33 -13.73 -6.82
CA ASP A 163 -9.48 -14.31 -7.86
C ASP A 163 -7.98 -14.37 -7.50
N LEU A 164 -7.60 -14.01 -6.26
CA LEU A 164 -6.18 -14.03 -5.84
C LEU A 164 -5.49 -15.39 -6.04
N PRO A 165 -6.11 -16.55 -5.75
CA PRO A 165 -5.50 -17.86 -6.00
C PRO A 165 -5.16 -18.09 -7.48
N ASP A 166 -6.04 -17.66 -8.39
CA ASP A 166 -5.84 -17.78 -9.83
C ASP A 166 -4.72 -16.87 -10.31
N LEU A 167 -4.69 -15.62 -9.82
CA LEU A 167 -3.60 -14.68 -10.10
C LEU A 167 -2.25 -15.21 -9.62
N LEU A 168 -2.19 -15.76 -8.40
CA LEU A 168 -0.96 -16.36 -7.88
C LEU A 168 -0.52 -17.56 -8.72
N SER A 169 -1.47 -18.37 -9.21
CA SER A 169 -1.18 -19.47 -10.12
C SER A 169 -0.62 -18.96 -11.45
N ALA A 170 -1.30 -18.01 -12.07
CA ALA A 170 -0.92 -17.46 -13.37
C ALA A 170 0.43 -16.71 -13.33
N HIS A 171 0.73 -16.04 -12.21
CA HIS A 171 1.92 -15.18 -12.06
C HIS A 171 2.96 -15.76 -11.09
N ARG A 172 2.90 -17.06 -10.79
CA ARG A 172 3.79 -17.71 -9.82
C ARG A 172 5.27 -17.44 -10.05
N ALA A 173 5.73 -17.51 -11.29
CA ALA A 173 7.13 -17.26 -11.64
C ALA A 173 7.54 -15.83 -11.31
N ALA A 174 6.70 -14.85 -11.60
CA ALA A 174 6.93 -13.46 -11.26
C ALA A 174 6.92 -13.25 -9.74
N ALA A 175 5.92 -13.79 -9.03
CA ALA A 175 5.83 -13.68 -7.57
C ALA A 175 7.02 -14.33 -6.84
N GLN A 176 7.62 -15.36 -7.43
CA GLN A 176 8.79 -16.06 -6.88
C GLN A 176 10.13 -15.50 -7.37
N ALA A 177 10.14 -14.48 -8.21
CA ALA A 177 11.37 -13.86 -8.69
C ALA A 177 12.06 -13.05 -7.58
N THR A 178 13.31 -12.69 -7.85
CA THR A 178 14.04 -11.73 -7.02
C THR A 178 13.70 -10.30 -7.44
N HIS A 179 13.24 -9.52 -6.47
CA HIS A 179 12.82 -8.12 -6.66
C HIS A 179 13.74 -7.17 -5.90
N PHE A 180 14.06 -6.04 -6.53
CA PHE A 180 14.59 -4.86 -5.87
C PHE A 180 13.43 -3.90 -5.61
N LEU A 181 13.15 -3.65 -4.35
CA LEU A 181 12.06 -2.77 -3.90
C LEU A 181 12.65 -1.51 -3.30
N GLY A 182 12.01 -0.37 -3.55
CA GLY A 182 12.44 0.92 -3.00
C GLY A 182 12.31 0.99 -1.49
N SER A 183 12.89 2.03 -0.91
CA SER A 183 12.56 2.41 0.46
C SER A 183 11.07 2.73 0.55
N PHE A 184 10.41 2.35 1.64
CA PHE A 184 8.96 2.56 1.84
C PHE A 184 8.06 1.79 0.86
N ASP A 185 8.56 0.70 0.27
CA ASP A 185 7.73 -0.17 -0.56
C ASP A 185 6.57 -0.77 0.24
N GLU A 186 5.39 -0.82 -0.38
CA GLU A 186 4.15 -1.28 0.26
C GLU A 186 4.21 -2.76 0.71
N LEU A 187 5.08 -3.58 0.12
CA LEU A 187 5.32 -4.94 0.60
C LEU A 187 5.84 -4.97 2.05
N HIS A 188 6.51 -3.90 2.50
CA HIS A 188 6.99 -3.75 3.87
C HIS A 188 6.11 -2.83 4.69
N VAL A 189 5.80 -1.60 4.21
CA VAL A 189 5.09 -0.60 5.03
C VAL A 189 3.58 -0.80 5.04
N GLY A 190 3.02 -1.51 4.07
CA GLY A 190 1.60 -1.74 3.91
C GLY A 190 0.99 -2.67 4.98
N TYR A 191 1.79 -3.43 5.72
CA TYR A 191 1.32 -4.43 6.67
C TYR A 191 1.78 -4.15 8.08
N LYS A 192 0.97 -4.55 9.07
CA LYS A 192 1.36 -4.57 10.48
C LYS A 192 2.18 -5.82 10.79
N ASP A 193 1.68 -6.98 10.38
CA ASP A 193 2.41 -8.26 10.48
C ASP A 193 3.24 -8.47 9.22
N ARG A 194 4.55 -8.53 9.38
CA ARG A 194 5.53 -8.73 8.31
C ARG A 194 6.32 -10.01 8.47
N SER A 195 5.86 -10.91 9.32
CA SER A 195 6.53 -12.19 9.62
C SER A 195 6.72 -13.09 8.39
N CYS A 196 5.85 -12.94 7.37
CA CYS A 196 6.01 -13.62 6.09
C CYS A 196 7.17 -13.07 5.24
N LEU A 197 7.49 -11.78 5.39
CA LEU A 197 8.57 -11.10 4.67
C LEU A 197 9.91 -11.30 5.39
N THR A 198 9.93 -11.12 6.71
CA THR A 198 11.17 -11.16 7.49
C THR A 198 10.92 -11.40 8.98
N ASP A 199 12.00 -11.60 9.72
CA ASP A 199 12.06 -11.70 11.18
C ASP A 199 12.62 -10.41 11.80
N ASP A 200 12.75 -10.38 13.12
CA ASP A 200 13.29 -9.23 13.86
C ASP A 200 14.72 -8.85 13.42
N ALA A 201 15.52 -9.79 12.99
CA ALA A 201 16.86 -9.50 12.49
C ALA A 201 16.81 -8.76 11.17
N GLY A 202 15.89 -9.15 10.28
CA GLY A 202 15.65 -8.44 9.03
C GLY A 202 14.99 -7.07 9.24
N GLU A 203 14.07 -6.92 10.19
CA GLU A 203 13.51 -5.60 10.53
C GLU A 203 14.61 -4.62 11.00
N ARG A 204 15.55 -5.09 11.82
CA ARG A 204 16.73 -4.29 12.22
C ARG A 204 17.67 -3.99 11.06
N LEU A 205 17.75 -4.89 10.07
CA LEU A 205 18.54 -4.65 8.87
C LEU A 205 17.88 -3.58 7.97
N ILE A 206 16.56 -3.62 7.85
CA ILE A 206 15.77 -2.64 7.08
C ILE A 206 15.83 -1.26 7.72
N CYS A 207 15.65 -1.16 9.03
CA CYS A 207 15.59 0.11 9.76
C CYS A 207 16.44 0.06 11.06
N PRO A 208 17.77 0.13 10.95
CA PRO A 208 18.67 -0.10 12.09
C PRO A 208 18.50 0.93 13.22
N ALA A 209 18.13 2.16 12.90
CA ALA A 209 17.91 3.21 13.88
C ALA A 209 16.49 3.27 14.43
N SER A 210 15.59 2.39 14.00
CA SER A 210 14.16 2.36 14.39
C SER A 210 13.44 3.73 14.26
N ASN A 211 13.93 4.57 13.35
CA ASN A 211 13.48 5.96 13.16
C ASN A 211 12.58 6.13 11.91
N GLY A 212 12.16 5.01 11.29
CA GLY A 212 11.34 5.01 10.08
C GLY A 212 12.10 5.28 8.78
N MET A 213 13.43 5.41 8.83
CA MET A 213 14.26 5.52 7.62
C MET A 213 14.59 4.11 7.11
N PHE A 214 13.73 3.62 6.23
CA PHE A 214 13.86 2.29 5.66
C PHE A 214 14.88 2.25 4.53
N ARG A 215 15.63 1.15 4.46
CA ARG A 215 16.56 0.85 3.37
C ARG A 215 15.82 0.15 2.22
N PRO A 216 16.26 0.30 0.97
CA PRO A 216 15.76 -0.49 -0.16
C PRO A 216 15.96 -1.99 0.07
N LEU A 217 15.00 -2.78 -0.36
CA LEU A 217 14.90 -4.21 -0.05
C LEU A 217 15.26 -5.08 -1.26
N LEU A 218 15.92 -6.19 -1.02
CA LEU A 218 16.06 -7.32 -1.96
C LEU A 218 15.26 -8.48 -1.41
N VAL A 219 14.23 -8.86 -2.15
CA VAL A 219 13.28 -9.92 -1.77
C VAL A 219 13.39 -11.04 -2.78
N ASP A 220 13.59 -12.26 -2.32
CA ASP A 220 13.59 -13.48 -3.13
C ASP A 220 12.49 -14.43 -2.64
N ARG A 221 11.59 -14.85 -3.52
CA ARG A 221 10.45 -15.72 -3.19
C ARG A 221 9.64 -15.24 -1.99
N GLY A 222 9.37 -13.93 -1.96
CA GLY A 222 8.58 -13.30 -0.90
C GLY A 222 9.32 -13.07 0.42
N SER A 223 10.60 -13.40 0.53
CA SER A 223 11.39 -13.21 1.76
C SER A 223 12.57 -12.28 1.58
N LEU A 224 12.81 -11.43 2.58
CA LEU A 224 13.96 -10.54 2.62
C LEU A 224 15.27 -11.34 2.61
N VAL A 225 16.15 -11.07 1.66
CA VAL A 225 17.49 -11.67 1.57
C VAL A 225 18.63 -10.67 1.77
N ALA A 226 18.42 -9.41 1.41
CA ALA A 226 19.38 -8.33 1.60
C ALA A 226 18.71 -6.96 1.62
N VAL A 227 19.46 -5.93 2.01
CA VAL A 227 19.12 -4.52 1.77
C VAL A 227 20.25 -3.83 1.02
N ARG A 228 19.93 -2.73 0.32
CA ARG A 228 20.92 -1.91 -0.36
C ARG A 228 20.81 -0.46 0.09
N PRO A 229 21.55 -0.06 1.14
CA PRO A 229 21.57 1.34 1.54
C PRO A 229 22.12 2.23 0.43
N VAL A 230 21.66 3.48 0.39
CA VAL A 230 22.13 4.45 -0.61
C VAL A 230 23.61 4.77 -0.37
N GLY A 231 24.44 4.66 -1.43
CA GLY A 231 25.88 4.90 -1.33
C GLY A 231 26.70 3.77 -0.73
N GLU A 232 26.06 2.65 -0.36
CA GLU A 232 26.71 1.47 0.22
C GLU A 232 26.55 0.23 -0.67
N GLY A 233 27.25 -0.83 -0.34
CA GLY A 233 27.08 -2.16 -0.95
C GLY A 233 25.86 -2.90 -0.45
N LEU A 234 25.67 -4.13 -0.92
CA LEU A 234 24.65 -5.05 -0.43
C LEU A 234 24.97 -5.49 1.00
N LEU A 235 23.96 -5.44 1.86
CA LEU A 235 24.01 -6.00 3.21
C LEU A 235 23.08 -7.21 3.25
N TRP A 236 23.67 -8.41 3.32
CA TRP A 236 22.93 -9.68 3.35
C TRP A 236 22.32 -9.93 4.72
N LYS A 237 21.08 -10.40 4.73
CA LYS A 237 20.46 -10.93 5.95
C LYS A 237 21.18 -12.23 6.33
N GLY A 238 21.92 -12.22 7.42
CA GLY A 238 22.78 -13.35 7.81
C GLY A 238 24.24 -13.25 7.37
N GLY A 239 24.65 -12.08 6.83
CA GLY A 239 26.05 -11.76 6.53
C GLY A 239 26.57 -12.21 5.16
N ALA A 240 25.89 -13.18 4.51
CA ALA A 240 26.25 -13.65 3.17
C ALA A 240 25.02 -14.04 2.35
N ALA A 241 25.18 -14.17 1.04
CA ALA A 241 24.12 -14.67 0.16
C ALA A 241 23.73 -16.12 0.55
N PRO A 242 22.43 -16.45 0.62
CA PRO A 242 21.96 -17.79 0.99
C PRO A 242 22.39 -18.88 -0.01
N SER A 243 22.64 -18.52 -1.25
CA SER A 243 23.14 -19.40 -2.30
C SER A 243 23.67 -18.63 -3.50
N ALA A 244 24.51 -19.26 -4.33
CA ALA A 244 25.00 -18.67 -5.57
C ALA A 244 23.88 -18.29 -6.54
N ARG A 245 22.72 -18.98 -6.52
CA ARG A 245 21.54 -18.58 -7.28
C ARG A 245 21.01 -17.22 -6.81
N VAL A 246 20.75 -17.09 -5.51
CA VAL A 246 20.22 -15.85 -4.92
C VAL A 246 21.17 -14.69 -5.17
N GLU A 247 22.48 -14.90 -5.02
CA GLU A 247 23.49 -13.88 -5.27
C GLU A 247 23.43 -13.38 -6.73
N ARG A 248 23.41 -14.27 -7.71
CA ARG A 248 23.28 -13.90 -9.13
C ARG A 248 21.98 -13.15 -9.42
N ASP A 249 20.87 -13.61 -8.85
CA ASP A 249 19.55 -13.02 -9.12
C ASP A 249 19.41 -11.65 -8.46
N VAL A 250 19.96 -11.47 -7.26
CA VAL A 250 20.04 -10.17 -6.57
C VAL A 250 20.92 -9.20 -7.37
N ASN A 251 22.13 -9.61 -7.79
CA ASN A 251 23.00 -8.76 -8.60
C ASN A 251 22.33 -8.34 -9.91
N ARG A 252 21.59 -9.24 -10.57
CA ARG A 252 20.79 -8.92 -11.76
C ARG A 252 19.68 -7.93 -11.47
N ALA A 253 19.00 -8.05 -10.33
CA ALA A 253 17.93 -7.12 -9.92
C ALA A 253 18.50 -5.72 -9.63
N VAL A 254 19.65 -5.64 -8.97
CA VAL A 254 20.39 -4.38 -8.72
C VAL A 254 20.78 -3.72 -10.04
N THR A 255 21.44 -4.45 -10.94
CA THR A 255 21.85 -3.90 -12.24
C THR A 255 20.66 -3.35 -13.04
N ARG A 256 19.54 -4.08 -13.07
CA ARG A 256 18.32 -3.59 -13.74
C ARG A 256 17.78 -2.29 -13.13
N MET A 257 17.83 -2.16 -11.80
CA MET A 257 17.41 -0.93 -11.13
C MET A 257 18.34 0.23 -11.45
N GLU A 258 19.65 0.02 -11.39
CA GLU A 258 20.66 1.03 -11.73
C GLU A 258 20.51 1.53 -13.18
N GLN A 259 20.28 0.62 -14.12
CA GLN A 259 20.01 0.98 -15.51
C GLN A 259 18.75 1.84 -15.69
N ARG A 260 17.66 1.54 -14.93
CA ARG A 260 16.44 2.36 -14.96
C ARG A 260 16.58 3.74 -14.34
N LEU A 261 17.52 3.90 -13.41
CA LEU A 261 17.79 5.19 -12.77
C LEU A 261 18.75 6.06 -13.59
N ALA A 262 19.53 5.45 -14.49
CA ALA A 262 20.49 6.14 -15.34
C ALA A 262 19.88 6.64 -16.66
N GLY A 263 18.75 6.11 -17.11
CA GLY A 263 18.03 6.49 -18.34
C GLY A 263 16.82 7.32 -18.06
#